data_fe62182e2568e1b9a7f39ea55029d3b7
#
_entry.id   fe62182e2568e1b9a7f39ea55029d3b7
#
_cell.length_a   1.000
_cell.length_b   1.000
_cell.length_c   1.000
_cell.angle_alpha   90.00
_cell.angle_beta   90.00
_cell.angle_gamma   90.00
#
_symmetry.space_group_name_H-M   'P 1'
#
loop_
_entity.id
_entity.type
_entity.pdbx_description
1 polymer ?
#
loop_
_entity_poly.entity_id
_entity_poly.type
_entity_poly.pdbx_seq_one_letter_code
_entity_poly.pdbx_strand_id
1 'polypeptide(L)'
;MEIVIQEVDRINRLVKKMMDLTRPALNDFKPTNIHQVLEEILILEKGTLEMKEGAFVQVYDPSIPTIKANKDELKQVFLNLVKNAVEASPKGGRVRISTQYNTDYIFRKKQDTLSPHNIVVKITDSGLGITNATMKKLFTPFFTTKKRGTGLGMAVSLKIVENHHGKIKVTSEENIGTVIQVFLPVNK
;
A
#
# COMPACT_ATOMS: atom_id res chain seq x y z
N MET A 1 15.15 -28.74 -15.61
CA MET A 1 14.61 -27.71 -16.54
C MET A 1 13.63 -26.76 -15.84
N GLU A 2 12.67 -27.24 -15.02
CA GLU A 2 11.71 -26.40 -14.29
C GLU A 2 12.36 -25.34 -13.38
N ILE A 3 13.44 -25.67 -12.65
CA ILE A 3 14.14 -24.75 -11.74
C ILE A 3 14.71 -23.55 -12.51
N VAL A 4 15.25 -23.76 -13.70
CA VAL A 4 15.81 -22.70 -14.53
C VAL A 4 14.71 -21.76 -15.04
N ILE A 5 13.57 -22.29 -15.44
CA ILE A 5 12.42 -21.50 -15.89
C ILE A 5 11.88 -20.63 -14.73
N GLN A 6 11.73 -21.22 -13.54
CA GLN A 6 11.29 -20.48 -12.36
C GLN A 6 12.23 -19.34 -11.99
N GLU A 7 13.55 -19.54 -12.10
CA GLU A 7 14.53 -18.49 -11.79
C GLU A 7 14.56 -17.39 -12.85
N VAL A 8 14.41 -17.74 -14.14
CA VAL A 8 14.26 -16.76 -15.23
C VAL A 8 12.99 -15.91 -15.02
N ASP A 9 11.86 -16.51 -14.68
CA ASP A 9 10.63 -15.79 -14.38
C ASP A 9 10.77 -14.89 -13.15
N ARG A 10 11.53 -15.33 -12.16
CA ARG A 10 11.85 -14.53 -10.98
C ARG A 10 12.69 -13.32 -11.36
N ILE A 11 13.72 -13.49 -12.17
CA ILE A 11 14.58 -12.40 -12.66
C ILE A 11 13.76 -11.41 -13.50
N ASN A 12 12.95 -11.89 -14.42
CA ASN A 12 12.08 -11.03 -15.23
C ASN A 12 11.12 -10.19 -14.37
N ARG A 13 10.53 -10.77 -13.31
CA ARG A 13 9.71 -10.02 -12.36
C ARG A 13 10.51 -8.98 -11.57
N LEU A 14 11.76 -9.26 -11.24
CA LEU A 14 12.64 -8.29 -10.56
C LEU A 14 12.99 -7.13 -11.48
N VAL A 15 13.39 -7.41 -12.73
CA VAL A 15 13.69 -6.40 -13.73
C VAL A 15 12.48 -5.51 -14.00
N LYS A 16 11.30 -6.09 -14.18
CA LYS A 16 10.05 -5.30 -14.35
C LYS A 16 9.80 -4.36 -13.18
N LYS A 17 9.91 -4.84 -11.94
CA LYS A 17 9.74 -4.00 -10.73
C LYS A 17 10.82 -2.92 -10.61
N MET A 18 12.04 -3.19 -11.08
CA MET A 18 13.11 -2.20 -11.12
C MET A 18 12.80 -1.10 -12.16
N MET A 19 12.28 -1.49 -13.32
CA MET A 19 11.83 -0.54 -14.34
C MET A 19 10.68 0.34 -13.83
N ASP A 20 9.77 -0.20 -12.99
CA ASP A 20 8.68 0.56 -12.38
C ASP A 20 9.19 1.70 -11.46
N LEU A 21 10.37 1.52 -10.82
CA LEU A 21 10.99 2.57 -10.01
C LEU A 21 11.56 3.74 -10.85
N THR A 22 12.02 3.45 -12.07
CA THR A 22 12.65 4.44 -12.94
C THR A 22 11.68 5.01 -13.98
N ARG A 23 10.48 4.43 -14.09
CA ARG A 23 9.49 4.84 -15.08
C ARG A 23 8.99 6.25 -14.77
N PRO A 24 9.00 7.17 -15.77
CA PRO A 24 8.33 8.45 -15.59
C PRO A 24 6.85 8.21 -15.32
N ALA A 25 6.26 9.08 -14.49
CA ALA A 25 4.83 9.00 -14.18
C ALA A 25 4.02 8.92 -15.48
N LEU A 26 3.27 7.85 -15.67
CA LEU A 26 2.32 7.75 -16.77
C LEU A 26 1.20 8.75 -16.48
N ASN A 27 1.10 9.82 -17.27
CA ASN A 27 0.08 10.88 -17.15
C ASN A 27 -1.34 10.41 -17.53
N ASP A 28 -1.62 9.12 -17.48
CA ASP A 28 -2.96 8.57 -17.74
C ASP A 28 -3.82 8.61 -16.47
N PHE A 29 -4.04 9.81 -15.95
CA PHE A 29 -4.89 10.07 -14.82
C PHE A 29 -6.34 10.18 -15.23
N LYS A 30 -7.20 9.29 -14.71
CA LYS A 30 -8.64 9.24 -14.98
C LYS A 30 -9.43 9.34 -13.66
N PRO A 31 -10.70 9.76 -13.72
CA PRO A 31 -11.58 9.70 -12.56
C PRO A 31 -11.59 8.26 -11.99
N THR A 32 -11.10 8.09 -10.78
CA THR A 32 -10.90 6.78 -10.15
C THR A 32 -11.63 6.72 -8.82
N ASN A 33 -12.44 5.68 -8.63
CA ASN A 33 -13.09 5.38 -7.38
C ASN A 33 -12.18 4.47 -6.53
N ILE A 34 -11.74 4.99 -5.39
CA ILE A 34 -10.81 4.28 -4.50
C ILE A 34 -11.43 3.02 -3.90
N HIS A 35 -12.73 3.04 -3.56
CA HIS A 35 -13.39 1.85 -3.02
C HIS A 35 -13.38 0.70 -4.03
N GLN A 36 -13.66 0.96 -5.31
CA GLN A 36 -13.58 -0.07 -6.35
C GLN A 36 -12.19 -0.67 -6.47
N VAL A 37 -11.14 0.17 -6.38
CA VAL A 37 -9.75 -0.30 -6.41
C VAL A 37 -9.47 -1.22 -5.22
N LEU A 38 -9.92 -0.84 -4.01
CA LEU A 38 -9.73 -1.65 -2.81
C LEU A 38 -10.50 -2.98 -2.88
N GLU A 39 -11.77 -2.97 -3.31
CA GLU A 39 -12.59 -4.18 -3.45
C GLU A 39 -11.94 -5.21 -4.37
N GLU A 40 -11.45 -4.78 -5.53
CA GLU A 40 -10.75 -5.69 -6.47
C GLU A 40 -9.54 -6.37 -5.81
N ILE A 41 -8.81 -5.67 -4.94
CA ILE A 41 -7.64 -6.20 -4.24
C ILE A 41 -8.05 -7.16 -3.12
N LEU A 42 -9.09 -6.81 -2.36
CA LEU A 42 -9.56 -7.66 -1.27
C LEU A 42 -10.09 -9.00 -1.78
N ILE A 43 -10.75 -9.01 -2.95
CA ILE A 43 -11.16 -10.25 -3.62
C ILE A 43 -9.93 -11.13 -3.94
N LEU A 44 -8.85 -10.54 -4.44
CA LEU A 44 -7.62 -11.28 -4.78
C LEU A 44 -6.91 -11.89 -3.55
N GLU A 45 -6.89 -11.17 -2.44
CA GLU A 45 -6.17 -11.59 -1.23
C GLU A 45 -7.05 -12.36 -0.22
N LYS A 46 -8.37 -12.45 -0.46
CA LYS A 46 -9.33 -13.08 0.43
C LYS A 46 -8.95 -14.53 0.74
N GLY A 47 -8.71 -15.34 -0.29
CA GLY A 47 -8.36 -16.75 -0.11
C GLY A 47 -7.07 -16.94 0.69
N THR A 48 -6.06 -16.07 0.53
CA THR A 48 -4.82 -16.13 1.29
C THR A 48 -5.06 -15.87 2.77
N LEU A 49 -5.93 -14.92 3.10
CA LEU A 49 -6.23 -14.57 4.49
C LEU A 49 -7.14 -15.63 5.13
N GLU A 50 -8.11 -16.18 4.39
CA GLU A 50 -8.99 -17.26 4.85
C GLU A 50 -8.21 -18.54 5.16
N MET A 51 -7.18 -18.90 4.37
CA MET A 51 -6.28 -20.01 4.71
C MET A 51 -5.57 -19.85 6.06
N LYS A 52 -5.45 -18.63 6.55
CA LYS A 52 -4.95 -18.30 7.89
C LYS A 52 -6.08 -18.17 8.93
N GLU A 53 -7.31 -18.54 8.62
CA GLU A 53 -8.49 -18.33 9.47
C GLU A 53 -8.70 -16.84 9.81
N GLY A 54 -8.18 -15.93 9.01
CA GLY A 54 -8.28 -14.49 9.19
C GLY A 54 -9.44 -13.86 8.43
N ALA A 55 -9.70 -12.58 8.70
CA ALA A 55 -10.76 -11.84 8.03
C ALA A 55 -10.38 -10.39 7.71
N PHE A 56 -10.92 -9.88 6.60
CA PHE A 56 -10.91 -8.44 6.32
C PHE A 56 -12.04 -7.73 7.08
N VAL A 57 -11.70 -6.56 7.63
CA VAL A 57 -12.67 -5.64 8.24
C VAL A 57 -12.66 -4.35 7.44
N GLN A 58 -13.74 -4.08 6.73
CA GLN A 58 -13.89 -2.90 5.87
C GLN A 58 -14.70 -1.82 6.61
N VAL A 59 -14.18 -0.59 6.61
CA VAL A 59 -14.84 0.58 7.20
C VAL A 59 -14.66 1.75 6.24
N TYR A 60 -15.56 1.86 5.27
CA TYR A 60 -15.47 2.84 4.21
C TYR A 60 -16.32 4.07 4.48
N ASP A 61 -15.74 5.24 4.28
CA ASP A 61 -16.43 6.52 4.30
C ASP A 61 -17.16 6.73 2.96
N PRO A 62 -18.50 6.73 2.94
CA PRO A 62 -19.26 6.86 1.70
C PRO A 62 -19.15 8.25 1.04
N SER A 63 -18.62 9.25 1.75
CA SER A 63 -18.47 10.62 1.24
C SER A 63 -17.24 10.83 0.37
N ILE A 64 -16.38 9.81 0.19
CA ILE A 64 -15.16 9.92 -0.60
C ILE A 64 -15.50 10.20 -2.08
N PRO A 65 -14.99 11.31 -2.66
CA PRO A 65 -15.15 11.58 -4.06
C PRO A 65 -14.23 10.70 -4.93
N THR A 66 -14.50 10.64 -6.23
CA THR A 66 -13.51 10.16 -7.20
C THR A 66 -12.34 11.14 -7.27
N ILE A 67 -11.14 10.61 -7.51
CA ILE A 67 -9.93 11.41 -7.71
C ILE A 67 -9.34 11.16 -9.10
N LYS A 68 -8.59 12.12 -9.63
CA LYS A 68 -7.79 11.90 -10.84
C LYS A 68 -6.56 11.09 -10.47
N ALA A 69 -6.51 9.84 -10.94
CA ALA A 69 -5.44 8.91 -10.61
C ALA A 69 -5.22 7.88 -11.73
N ASN A 70 -4.05 7.25 -11.75
CA ASN A 70 -3.81 6.05 -12.52
C ASN A 70 -4.28 4.83 -11.71
N LYS A 71 -5.38 4.21 -12.15
CA LYS A 71 -6.03 3.09 -11.45
C LYS A 71 -5.08 1.91 -11.26
N ASP A 72 -4.27 1.57 -12.27
CA ASP A 72 -3.39 0.40 -12.23
C ASP A 72 -2.22 0.62 -11.28
N GLU A 73 -1.66 1.83 -11.25
CA GLU A 73 -0.64 2.22 -10.28
C GLU A 73 -1.17 2.17 -8.85
N LEU A 74 -2.38 2.70 -8.60
CA LEU A 74 -3.00 2.61 -7.26
C LEU A 74 -3.34 1.17 -6.88
N LYS A 75 -3.77 0.31 -7.82
CA LYS A 75 -3.91 -1.13 -7.57
C LYS A 75 -2.59 -1.75 -7.13
N GLN A 76 -1.49 -1.42 -7.79
CA GLN A 76 -0.16 -1.92 -7.41
C GLN A 76 0.22 -1.49 -6.00
N VAL A 77 -0.03 -0.22 -5.62
CA VAL A 77 0.20 0.28 -4.26
C VAL A 77 -0.58 -0.53 -3.25
N PHE A 78 -1.93 -0.54 -3.39
CA PHE A 78 -2.77 -1.17 -2.38
C PHE A 78 -2.61 -2.68 -2.33
N LEU A 79 -2.35 -3.35 -3.47
CA LEU A 79 -2.01 -4.76 -3.49
C LEU A 79 -0.73 -5.06 -2.68
N ASN A 80 0.32 -4.27 -2.86
CA ASN A 80 1.56 -4.41 -2.09
C ASN A 80 1.30 -4.23 -0.59
N LEU A 81 0.53 -3.21 -0.20
CA LEU A 81 0.28 -2.89 1.20
C LEU A 81 -0.63 -3.92 1.87
N VAL A 82 -1.73 -4.31 1.20
CA VAL A 82 -2.66 -5.33 1.72
C VAL A 82 -1.96 -6.68 1.83
N LYS A 83 -1.20 -7.08 0.81
CA LYS A 83 -0.43 -8.32 0.84
C LYS A 83 0.57 -8.34 1.99
N ASN A 84 1.26 -7.22 2.26
CA ASN A 84 2.16 -7.12 3.40
C ASN A 84 1.42 -7.30 4.73
N ALA A 85 0.24 -6.70 4.89
CA ALA A 85 -0.61 -6.84 6.06
C ALA A 85 -1.11 -8.28 6.25
N VAL A 86 -1.57 -8.94 5.17
CA VAL A 86 -2.00 -10.36 5.18
C VAL A 86 -0.84 -11.28 5.56
N GLU A 87 0.35 -11.06 4.99
CA GLU A 87 1.54 -11.87 5.30
C GLU A 87 1.98 -11.71 6.76
N ALA A 88 1.90 -10.48 7.30
CA ALA A 88 2.28 -10.17 8.69
C ALA A 88 1.26 -10.67 9.71
N SER A 89 -0.01 -10.80 9.32
CA SER A 89 -1.10 -11.22 10.20
C SER A 89 -0.90 -12.64 10.72
N PRO A 90 -1.09 -12.88 12.04
CA PRO A 90 -1.09 -14.23 12.61
C PRO A 90 -2.31 -15.03 12.17
N LYS A 91 -2.33 -16.31 12.51
CA LYS A 91 -3.52 -17.16 12.34
C LYS A 91 -4.70 -16.56 13.11
N GLY A 92 -5.88 -16.47 12.49
CA GLY A 92 -7.07 -15.80 13.05
C GLY A 92 -6.98 -14.26 13.08
N GLY A 93 -5.90 -13.68 12.54
CA GLY A 93 -5.66 -12.23 12.54
C GLY A 93 -6.66 -11.47 11.65
N ARG A 94 -6.81 -10.17 11.94
CA ARG A 94 -7.69 -9.29 11.17
C ARG A 94 -6.86 -8.23 10.45
N VAL A 95 -7.18 -8.02 9.17
CA VAL A 95 -6.67 -6.90 8.38
C VAL A 95 -7.82 -5.91 8.19
N ARG A 96 -7.69 -4.73 8.81
CA ARG A 96 -8.69 -3.67 8.70
C ARG A 96 -8.28 -2.70 7.60
N ILE A 97 -9.20 -2.43 6.69
CA ILE A 97 -9.07 -1.41 5.66
C ILE A 97 -10.15 -0.35 5.93
N SER A 98 -9.73 0.88 6.14
CA SER A 98 -10.66 1.99 6.30
C SER A 98 -10.29 3.16 5.40
N THR A 99 -11.30 3.93 5.03
CA THR A 99 -11.14 5.14 4.24
C THR A 99 -11.76 6.30 4.97
N GLN A 100 -11.22 7.50 4.76
CA GLN A 100 -11.72 8.74 5.35
C GLN A 100 -11.46 9.90 4.40
N TYR A 101 -12.43 10.79 4.27
CA TYR A 101 -12.25 12.06 3.57
C TYR A 101 -11.91 13.16 4.59
N ASN A 102 -10.70 13.70 4.47
CA ASN A 102 -10.27 14.81 5.31
C ASN A 102 -10.52 16.12 4.60
N THR A 103 -11.30 16.98 5.24
CA THR A 103 -11.57 18.35 4.81
C THR A 103 -10.94 19.41 5.72
N ASP A 104 -10.28 18.98 6.79
CA ASP A 104 -9.85 19.88 7.86
C ASP A 104 -8.65 20.73 7.49
N TYR A 105 -8.89 22.04 7.46
CA TYR A 105 -7.90 23.11 7.40
C TYR A 105 -7.00 23.21 8.65
N ILE A 106 -7.31 22.49 9.73
CA ILE A 106 -6.91 22.84 11.10
C ILE A 106 -5.50 22.33 11.49
N PHE A 107 -4.90 21.41 10.76
CA PHE A 107 -3.58 20.84 11.12
C PHE A 107 -2.47 21.15 10.12
N ARG A 108 -2.40 22.40 9.63
CA ARG A 108 -1.19 22.86 8.96
C ARG A 108 -0.09 23.15 10.00
N LYS A 109 0.73 22.19 10.35
CA LYS A 109 2.13 22.51 10.65
C LYS A 109 2.74 23.11 9.38
N LYS A 110 3.45 24.25 9.50
CA LYS A 110 4.07 25.02 8.40
C LYS A 110 4.92 24.23 7.38
N GLN A 111 5.02 22.89 7.49
CA GLN A 111 5.84 22.00 6.68
C GLN A 111 5.05 20.87 5.96
N ASP A 112 3.73 20.76 6.16
CA ASP A 112 2.94 19.75 5.46
C ASP A 112 2.47 20.28 4.11
N THR A 113 3.02 19.72 3.03
CA THR A 113 2.70 20.05 1.62
C THR A 113 1.43 19.37 1.11
N LEU A 114 0.69 18.65 1.96
CA LEU A 114 -0.55 17.96 1.57
C LEU A 114 -1.67 18.98 1.31
N SER A 115 -2.47 18.70 0.27
CA SER A 115 -3.72 19.42 0.02
C SER A 115 -4.64 19.35 1.26
N PRO A 116 -5.38 20.43 1.58
CA PRO A 116 -6.36 20.39 2.67
C PRO A 116 -7.43 19.33 2.47
N HIS A 117 -7.74 18.99 1.22
CA HIS A 117 -8.69 17.94 0.84
C HIS A 117 -7.94 16.70 0.40
N ASN A 118 -7.98 15.66 1.20
CA ASN A 118 -7.34 14.39 0.86
C ASN A 118 -8.18 13.19 1.31
N ILE A 119 -8.06 12.10 0.56
CA ILE A 119 -8.54 10.79 0.96
C ILE A 119 -7.41 10.11 1.74
N VAL A 120 -7.75 9.56 2.89
CA VAL A 120 -6.86 8.70 3.66
C VAL A 120 -7.33 7.26 3.55
N VAL A 121 -6.50 6.41 2.96
CA VAL A 121 -6.69 4.95 3.02
C VAL A 121 -5.79 4.41 4.10
N LYS A 122 -6.38 3.75 5.10
CA LYS A 122 -5.67 3.19 6.25
C LYS A 122 -5.78 1.66 6.21
N ILE A 123 -4.63 0.99 6.24
CA ILE A 123 -4.51 -0.47 6.32
C ILE A 123 -3.86 -0.78 7.66
N THR A 124 -4.52 -1.63 8.46
CA THR A 124 -4.07 -2.00 9.80
C THR A 124 -4.02 -3.51 9.91
N ASP A 125 -2.90 -4.05 10.35
CA ASP A 125 -2.74 -5.44 10.72
C ASP A 125 -2.40 -5.59 12.21
N SER A 126 -2.63 -6.77 12.75
CA SER A 126 -2.27 -7.19 14.11
C SER A 126 -1.07 -8.15 14.09
N GLY A 127 -0.14 -7.92 13.19
CA GLY A 127 1.06 -8.74 13.01
C GLY A 127 2.15 -8.47 14.04
N LEU A 128 3.35 -8.98 13.76
CA LEU A 128 4.52 -8.83 14.64
C LEU A 128 5.03 -7.37 14.71
N GLY A 129 4.47 -6.47 13.94
CA GLY A 129 4.96 -5.10 13.84
C GLY A 129 6.33 -4.98 13.16
N ILE A 130 6.91 -3.80 13.26
CA ILE A 130 8.17 -3.43 12.59
C ILE A 130 9.08 -2.79 13.61
N THR A 131 10.31 -3.33 13.74
CA THR A 131 11.33 -2.76 14.65
C THR A 131 11.78 -1.37 14.20
N ASN A 132 12.26 -0.54 15.10
CA ASN A 132 12.79 0.79 14.77
C ASN A 132 13.92 0.75 13.74
N ALA A 133 14.78 -0.29 13.80
CA ALA A 133 15.87 -0.48 12.83
C ALA A 133 15.34 -0.77 11.42
N THR A 134 14.30 -1.61 11.31
CA THR A 134 13.62 -1.93 10.06
C THR A 134 12.83 -0.74 9.52
N MET A 135 12.15 0.01 10.40
CA MET A 135 11.37 1.20 10.03
C MET A 135 12.21 2.23 9.28
N LYS A 136 13.46 2.48 9.71
CA LYS A 136 14.38 3.41 9.05
C LYS A 136 14.75 3.00 7.62
N LYS A 137 14.63 1.71 7.28
CA LYS A 137 14.99 1.14 5.96
C LYS A 137 13.78 0.71 5.15
N LEU A 138 12.55 0.92 5.64
CA LEU A 138 11.32 0.36 5.09
C LEU A 138 11.11 0.69 3.60
N PHE A 139 11.47 1.89 3.17
CA PHE A 139 11.33 2.37 1.80
C PHE A 139 12.63 2.28 0.98
N THR A 140 13.69 1.69 1.54
CA THR A 140 14.96 1.49 0.81
C THR A 140 14.76 0.37 -0.21
N PRO A 141 15.06 0.59 -1.51
CA PRO A 141 14.99 -0.46 -2.52
C PRO A 141 15.84 -1.68 -2.13
N PHE A 142 15.34 -2.87 -2.44
CA PHE A 142 15.94 -4.18 -2.13
C PHE A 142 16.02 -4.54 -0.64
N PHE A 143 15.62 -3.67 0.25
CA PHE A 143 15.57 -4.01 1.68
C PHE A 143 14.35 -4.89 1.96
N THR A 144 14.58 -6.05 2.57
CA THR A 144 13.51 -6.99 2.96
C THR A 144 13.94 -7.85 4.15
N THR A 145 13.04 -8.12 5.05
CA THR A 145 13.18 -9.09 6.14
C THR A 145 12.60 -10.46 5.77
N LYS A 146 11.96 -10.58 4.59
CA LYS A 146 11.29 -11.80 4.13
C LYS A 146 12.24 -12.65 3.30
N LYS A 147 12.32 -13.97 3.55
CA LYS A 147 13.19 -14.93 2.82
C LYS A 147 12.98 -14.93 1.28
N ARG A 148 11.75 -14.69 0.82
CA ARG A 148 11.37 -14.63 -0.62
C ARG A 148 10.92 -13.24 -1.07
N GLY A 149 11.18 -12.22 -0.28
CA GLY A 149 10.84 -10.84 -0.62
C GLY A 149 11.82 -10.25 -1.63
N THR A 150 11.33 -9.39 -2.53
CA THR A 150 12.19 -8.65 -3.48
C THR A 150 12.72 -7.35 -2.87
N GLY A 151 12.11 -6.85 -1.79
CA GLY A 151 12.43 -5.57 -1.17
C GLY A 151 12.07 -4.34 -2.02
N LEU A 152 11.31 -4.51 -3.11
CA LEU A 152 10.94 -3.42 -4.01
C LEU A 152 9.53 -2.87 -3.77
N GLY A 153 8.64 -3.66 -3.17
CA GLY A 153 7.22 -3.30 -3.05
C GLY A 153 6.98 -1.98 -2.34
N MET A 154 7.61 -1.75 -1.18
CA MET A 154 7.45 -0.51 -0.41
C MET A 154 8.04 0.70 -1.13
N ALA A 155 9.22 0.56 -1.76
CA ALA A 155 9.85 1.62 -2.52
C ALA A 155 9.02 2.02 -3.75
N VAL A 156 8.49 1.04 -4.50
CA VAL A 156 7.57 1.27 -5.63
C VAL A 156 6.28 1.94 -5.15
N SER A 157 5.69 1.49 -4.04
CA SER A 157 4.48 2.09 -3.48
C SER A 157 4.70 3.56 -3.10
N LEU A 158 5.84 3.88 -2.47
CA LEU A 158 6.18 5.26 -2.14
C LEU A 158 6.27 6.11 -3.41
N LYS A 159 7.03 5.65 -4.42
CA LYS A 159 7.21 6.37 -5.68
C LYS A 159 5.90 6.64 -6.40
N ILE A 160 5.02 5.64 -6.49
CA ILE A 160 3.70 5.81 -7.10
C ILE A 160 2.86 6.85 -6.34
N VAL A 161 2.83 6.76 -5.01
CA VAL A 161 2.06 7.72 -4.19
C VAL A 161 2.60 9.14 -4.32
N GLU A 162 3.92 9.32 -4.37
CA GLU A 162 4.57 10.61 -4.65
C GLU A 162 4.21 11.14 -6.04
N ASN A 163 4.17 10.30 -7.07
CA ASN A 163 3.73 10.67 -8.42
C ASN A 163 2.25 11.13 -8.44
N HIS A 164 1.44 10.63 -7.51
CA HIS A 164 0.06 11.08 -7.28
C HIS A 164 -0.03 12.28 -6.30
N HIS A 165 1.09 12.94 -6.02
CA HIS A 165 1.18 14.05 -5.05
C HIS A 165 0.66 13.69 -3.65
N GLY A 166 0.70 12.40 -3.32
CA GLY A 166 0.28 11.84 -2.05
C GLY A 166 1.42 11.65 -1.07
N LYS A 167 1.12 11.00 0.05
CA LYS A 167 2.07 10.67 1.12
C LYS A 167 1.75 9.32 1.72
N ILE A 168 2.77 8.57 2.13
CA ILE A 168 2.63 7.36 2.95
C ILE A 168 3.15 7.65 4.35
N LYS A 169 2.37 7.29 5.37
CA LYS A 169 2.79 7.29 6.77
C LYS A 169 2.67 5.88 7.32
N VAL A 170 3.70 5.42 8.02
CA VAL A 170 3.72 4.12 8.68
C VAL A 170 3.91 4.33 10.18
N THR A 171 3.08 3.69 10.97
CA THR A 171 3.19 3.62 12.42
C THR A 171 3.13 2.15 12.80
N SER A 172 4.08 1.67 13.58
CA SER A 172 4.14 0.27 13.96
C SER A 172 4.72 0.12 15.35
N GLU A 173 4.25 -0.88 16.04
CA GLU A 173 4.75 -1.27 17.36
C GLU A 173 5.01 -2.77 17.36
N GLU A 174 6.19 -3.18 17.84
CA GLU A 174 6.61 -4.58 17.86
C GLU A 174 5.63 -5.42 18.67
N ASN A 175 5.23 -6.57 18.12
CA ASN A 175 4.26 -7.53 18.67
C ASN A 175 2.82 -7.00 18.82
N ILE A 176 2.51 -5.82 18.30
CA ILE A 176 1.15 -5.24 18.30
C ILE A 176 0.59 -5.19 16.89
N GLY A 177 1.39 -4.68 15.92
CA GLY A 177 0.98 -4.61 14.53
C GLY A 177 1.46 -3.35 13.81
N THR A 178 0.93 -3.17 12.60
CA THR A 178 1.31 -2.04 11.74
C THR A 178 0.08 -1.30 11.22
N VAL A 179 0.20 0.01 11.16
CA VAL A 179 -0.77 0.91 10.53
C VAL A 179 -0.07 1.64 9.39
N ILE A 180 -0.56 1.45 8.17
CA ILE A 180 -0.11 2.19 6.99
C ILE A 180 -1.24 3.12 6.55
N GLN A 181 -0.93 4.40 6.38
CA GLN A 181 -1.85 5.41 5.89
C GLN A 181 -1.33 5.97 4.57
N VAL A 182 -2.16 5.93 3.54
CA VAL A 182 -1.90 6.53 2.23
C VAL A 182 -2.81 7.74 2.10
N PHE A 183 -2.22 8.91 1.91
CA PHE A 183 -2.89 10.18 1.70
C PHE A 183 -2.88 10.48 0.21
N LEU A 184 -4.04 10.66 -0.40
CA LEU A 184 -4.19 11.01 -1.80
C LEU A 184 -4.94 12.35 -1.92
N PRO A 185 -4.39 13.35 -2.61
CA PRO A 185 -5.05 14.63 -2.74
C PRO A 185 -6.30 14.51 -3.60
N VAL A 186 -7.34 15.24 -3.20
CA VAL A 186 -8.54 15.45 -4.02
C VAL A 186 -8.30 16.71 -4.82
N ASN A 187 -7.83 16.54 -6.05
CA ASN A 187 -7.70 17.67 -7.00
C ASN A 187 -9.07 17.93 -7.61
N LYS A 188 -9.55 19.16 -7.44
CA LYS A 188 -10.73 19.66 -8.16
C LYS A 188 -10.43 19.85 -9.62
#